data_91fdac98d414d0a52c542b98522f4576
#
_entry.id   91fdac98d414d0a52c542b98522f4576
#
_cell.length_a   1.000
_cell.length_b   1.000
_cell.length_c   1.000
_cell.angle_alpha   90.00
_cell.angle_beta   90.00
_cell.angle_gamma   90.00
#
_symmetry.space_group_name_H-M   'P 1'
#
loop_
_entity.id
_entity.type
_entity.pdbx_description
1 polymer ?
#
loop_
_entity_poly.entity_id
_entity_poly.type
_entity_poly.pdbx_seq_one_letter_code
_entity_poly.pdbx_strand_id
1 'polypeptide(L)'
;IMPKYAYAIFKLPVFMAEVQKYAIKAANQASVNISKIKGIRIPVPPIDIQKQIVEEIGKVEKSVSDSMLRIDKCESDIESLLSSLNFADSTLSAIAPFATKSIKYSDIESETYITTDNMLQNKLGVLPFEGVANISSITEYKPEDILISNIRPYLKKIWFADKDGGCSKDVLVLRSADANKYLPKYIFYMLRRDAFFDYVMEGKKGIKMPRGNKED
;
A
#
# COMPACT_ATOMS: atom_id res chain seq x y z
N ILE A 1 -34.92 -0.86 9.34
CA ILE A 1 -33.44 -0.97 9.43
C ILE A 1 -32.81 0.41 9.33
N MET A 2 -31.83 0.71 10.18
CA MET A 2 -31.10 1.99 10.11
C MET A 2 -30.19 2.03 8.87
N PRO A 3 -30.21 3.11 8.07
CA PRO A 3 -29.36 3.21 6.86
C PRO A 3 -27.86 3.04 7.13
N LYS A 4 -27.34 3.65 8.21
CA LYS A 4 -25.93 3.51 8.61
C LYS A 4 -25.56 2.08 8.99
N TYR A 5 -26.48 1.34 9.65
CA TYR A 5 -26.29 -0.08 9.95
C TYR A 5 -26.24 -0.90 8.66
N ALA A 6 -27.21 -0.71 7.76
CA ALA A 6 -27.22 -1.40 6.47
C ALA A 6 -25.92 -1.14 5.68
N TYR A 7 -25.45 0.11 5.64
CA TYR A 7 -24.20 0.49 5.00
C TYR A 7 -22.99 -0.24 5.61
N ALA A 8 -22.95 -0.36 6.95
CA ALA A 8 -21.88 -1.09 7.64
C ALA A 8 -21.88 -2.59 7.26
N ILE A 9 -23.07 -3.22 7.24
CA ILE A 9 -23.21 -4.63 6.83
C ILE A 9 -22.73 -4.84 5.37
N PHE A 10 -23.05 -3.92 4.47
CA PHE A 10 -22.65 -4.03 3.07
C PHE A 10 -21.15 -3.93 2.85
N LYS A 11 -20.41 -3.32 3.78
CA LYS A 11 -18.93 -3.27 3.75
C LYS A 11 -18.26 -4.55 4.27
N LEU A 12 -18.98 -5.42 4.97
CA LEU A 12 -18.38 -6.63 5.53
C LEU A 12 -17.89 -7.59 4.44
N PRO A 13 -16.71 -8.21 4.63
CA PRO A 13 -16.19 -9.21 3.70
C PRO A 13 -17.17 -10.35 3.42
N VAL A 14 -17.92 -10.79 4.42
CA VAL A 14 -18.92 -11.85 4.28
C VAL A 14 -20.05 -11.44 3.33
N PHE A 15 -20.52 -10.19 3.38
CA PHE A 15 -21.53 -9.69 2.43
C PHE A 15 -20.95 -9.57 1.03
N MET A 16 -19.72 -9.04 0.91
CA MET A 16 -19.04 -8.94 -0.38
C MET A 16 -18.77 -10.31 -1.01
N ALA A 17 -18.43 -11.32 -0.20
CA ALA A 17 -18.29 -12.69 -0.67
C ALA A 17 -19.62 -13.26 -1.22
N GLU A 18 -20.75 -12.96 -0.58
CA GLU A 18 -22.08 -13.34 -1.12
C GLU A 18 -22.38 -12.64 -2.44
N VAL A 19 -22.08 -11.34 -2.57
CA VAL A 19 -22.24 -10.58 -3.83
C VAL A 19 -21.38 -11.19 -4.94
N GLN A 20 -20.14 -11.58 -4.63
CA GLN A 20 -19.21 -12.17 -5.60
C GLN A 20 -19.70 -13.50 -6.18
N LYS A 21 -20.48 -14.28 -5.45
CA LYS A 21 -21.08 -15.54 -5.96
C LYS A 21 -22.01 -15.30 -7.15
N TYR A 22 -22.58 -14.11 -7.24
CA TYR A 22 -23.50 -13.71 -8.32
C TYR A 22 -22.82 -12.84 -9.39
N ALA A 23 -21.52 -12.61 -9.27
CA ALA A 23 -20.78 -11.80 -10.24
C ALA A 23 -20.57 -12.56 -11.55
N ILE A 24 -20.99 -11.97 -12.64
CA ILE A 24 -20.71 -12.44 -14.01
C ILE A 24 -19.36 -11.83 -14.40
N LYS A 25 -18.34 -12.68 -14.54
CA LYS A 25 -16.99 -12.25 -14.94
C LYS A 25 -16.90 -12.16 -16.46
N ALA A 26 -16.61 -10.99 -16.98
CA ALA A 26 -16.16 -10.77 -18.36
C ALA A 26 -14.66 -10.39 -18.34
N ALA A 27 -13.97 -10.48 -19.46
CA ALA A 27 -12.51 -10.40 -19.57
C ALA A 27 -11.82 -9.25 -18.78
N ASN A 28 -12.52 -8.12 -18.56
CA ASN A 28 -11.98 -6.97 -17.83
C ASN A 28 -13.00 -6.29 -16.87
N GLN A 29 -14.19 -6.84 -16.71
CA GLN A 29 -15.23 -6.26 -15.86
C GLN A 29 -16.02 -7.36 -15.16
N ALA A 30 -16.51 -7.07 -13.95
CA ALA A 30 -17.48 -7.91 -13.28
C ALA A 30 -18.77 -7.11 -13.09
N SER A 31 -19.90 -7.69 -13.41
CA SER A 31 -21.23 -7.10 -13.18
C SER A 31 -22.08 -8.02 -12.31
N VAL A 32 -22.96 -7.44 -11.51
CA VAL A 32 -23.91 -8.20 -10.69
C VAL A 32 -25.33 -7.75 -11.00
N ASN A 33 -26.22 -8.71 -11.20
CA ASN A 33 -27.63 -8.39 -11.42
C ASN A 33 -28.29 -7.91 -10.12
N ILE A 34 -28.95 -6.75 -10.17
CA ILE A 34 -29.63 -6.12 -9.04
C ILE A 34 -30.65 -7.06 -8.39
N SER A 35 -31.38 -7.87 -9.18
CA SER A 35 -32.33 -8.84 -8.66
C SER A 35 -31.69 -9.90 -7.74
N LYS A 36 -30.44 -10.27 -8.04
CA LYS A 36 -29.69 -11.22 -7.20
C LYS A 36 -29.23 -10.59 -5.89
N ILE A 37 -28.78 -9.33 -5.93
CA ILE A 37 -28.41 -8.57 -4.73
C ILE A 37 -29.61 -8.43 -3.79
N LYS A 38 -30.80 -8.13 -4.32
CA LYS A 38 -32.03 -8.03 -3.51
C LYS A 38 -32.40 -9.33 -2.76
N GLY A 39 -31.94 -10.48 -3.22
CA GLY A 39 -32.18 -11.78 -2.57
C GLY A 39 -31.19 -12.11 -1.46
N ILE A 40 -30.11 -11.34 -1.27
CA ILE A 40 -29.11 -11.59 -0.22
C ILE A 40 -29.73 -11.31 1.15
N ARG A 41 -29.65 -12.30 2.04
CA ARG A 41 -30.12 -12.15 3.42
C ARG A 41 -29.07 -11.43 4.26
N ILE A 42 -29.50 -10.44 5.05
CA ILE A 42 -28.66 -9.74 6.00
C ILE A 42 -29.25 -9.88 7.41
N PRO A 43 -28.43 -9.91 8.47
CA PRO A 43 -28.93 -9.90 9.82
C PRO A 43 -29.64 -8.56 10.12
N VAL A 44 -30.78 -8.60 10.76
CA VAL A 44 -31.52 -7.40 11.18
C VAL A 44 -31.87 -7.52 12.67
N PRO A 45 -30.91 -7.20 13.55
CA PRO A 45 -31.18 -7.21 15.00
C PRO A 45 -32.16 -6.09 15.41
N PRO A 46 -32.67 -6.11 16.66
CA PRO A 46 -33.45 -5.01 17.22
C PRO A 46 -32.77 -3.65 17.05
N ILE A 47 -33.56 -2.59 16.97
CA ILE A 47 -33.10 -1.24 16.66
C ILE A 47 -32.00 -0.73 17.61
N ASP A 48 -32.10 -1.11 18.90
CA ASP A 48 -31.10 -0.69 19.90
C ASP A 48 -29.73 -1.33 19.67
N ILE A 49 -29.71 -2.59 19.23
CA ILE A 49 -28.46 -3.25 18.82
C ILE A 49 -27.87 -2.62 17.54
N GLN A 50 -28.74 -2.24 16.57
CA GLN A 50 -28.29 -1.52 15.39
C GLN A 50 -27.65 -0.18 15.78
N LYS A 51 -28.22 0.56 16.75
CA LYS A 51 -27.64 1.82 17.25
C LYS A 51 -26.28 1.60 17.89
N GLN A 52 -26.14 0.59 18.76
CA GLN A 52 -24.86 0.26 19.41
C GLN A 52 -23.77 -0.05 18.38
N ILE A 53 -24.08 -0.88 17.38
CA ILE A 53 -23.14 -1.22 16.30
C ILE A 53 -22.71 0.04 15.53
N VAL A 54 -23.65 0.90 15.17
CA VAL A 54 -23.35 2.15 14.43
C VAL A 54 -22.50 3.11 15.28
N GLU A 55 -22.76 3.18 16.59
CA GLU A 55 -21.95 3.99 17.50
C GLU A 55 -20.51 3.51 17.60
N GLU A 56 -20.29 2.20 17.78
CA GLU A 56 -18.94 1.62 17.84
C GLU A 56 -18.17 1.81 16.54
N ILE A 57 -18.82 1.61 15.39
CA ILE A 57 -18.21 1.88 14.08
C ILE A 57 -17.83 3.37 13.97
N GLY A 58 -18.72 4.26 14.41
CA GLY A 58 -18.45 5.71 14.38
C GLY A 58 -17.25 6.13 15.23
N LYS A 59 -17.02 5.49 16.38
CA LYS A 59 -15.84 5.72 17.21
C LYS A 59 -14.56 5.33 16.47
N VAL A 60 -14.55 4.17 15.81
CA VAL A 60 -13.41 3.69 15.02
C VAL A 60 -13.17 4.59 13.81
N GLU A 61 -14.21 4.94 13.05
CA GLU A 61 -14.09 5.83 11.87
C GLU A 61 -13.52 7.19 12.28
N LYS A 62 -13.97 7.74 13.42
CA LYS A 62 -13.43 8.99 13.97
C LYS A 62 -11.95 8.86 14.32
N SER A 63 -11.55 7.79 15.01
CA SER A 63 -10.15 7.54 15.38
C SER A 63 -9.24 7.43 14.14
N VAL A 64 -9.71 6.77 13.08
CA VAL A 64 -8.99 6.69 11.79
C VAL A 64 -8.86 8.08 11.17
N SER A 65 -9.95 8.87 11.12
CA SER A 65 -9.92 10.23 10.58
C SER A 65 -8.96 11.15 11.35
N ASP A 66 -9.00 11.12 12.68
CA ASP A 66 -8.11 11.90 13.54
C ASP A 66 -6.63 11.51 13.32
N SER A 67 -6.37 10.21 13.11
CA SER A 67 -5.03 9.71 12.82
C SER A 67 -4.53 10.18 11.45
N MET A 68 -5.39 10.19 10.44
CA MET A 68 -5.05 10.73 9.11
C MET A 68 -4.70 12.22 9.16
N LEU A 69 -5.51 13.02 9.85
CA LEU A 69 -5.24 14.46 10.03
C LEU A 69 -3.89 14.70 10.73
N ARG A 70 -3.53 13.85 11.70
CA ARG A 70 -2.22 13.95 12.37
C ARG A 70 -1.07 13.61 11.43
N ILE A 71 -1.23 12.63 10.54
CA ILE A 71 -0.23 12.28 9.52
C ILE A 71 -0.05 13.46 8.56
N ASP A 72 -1.13 14.02 8.02
CA ASP A 72 -1.08 15.16 7.10
C ASP A 72 -0.39 16.37 7.74
N LYS A 73 -0.69 16.64 9.02
CA LYS A 73 -0.02 17.70 9.77
C LYS A 73 1.48 17.42 9.91
N CYS A 74 1.89 16.21 10.26
CA CYS A 74 3.30 15.85 10.37
C CYS A 74 4.02 15.99 9.03
N GLU A 75 3.40 15.62 7.91
CA GLU A 75 3.98 15.81 6.58
C GLU A 75 4.17 17.31 6.27
N SER A 76 3.19 18.17 6.59
CA SER A 76 3.30 19.62 6.45
C SER A 76 4.39 20.23 7.33
N ASP A 77 4.52 19.78 8.59
CA ASP A 77 5.55 20.25 9.52
C ASP A 77 6.95 19.88 9.01
N ILE A 78 7.13 18.67 8.44
CA ILE A 78 8.38 18.24 7.79
C ILE A 78 8.71 19.13 6.60
N GLU A 79 7.74 19.44 5.73
CA GLU A 79 7.96 20.31 4.58
C GLU A 79 8.38 21.72 4.99
N SER A 80 7.73 22.27 6.00
CA SER A 80 8.08 23.58 6.56
C SER A 80 9.50 23.60 7.11
N LEU A 81 9.89 22.55 7.87
CA LEU A 81 11.24 22.40 8.40
C LEU A 81 12.27 22.34 7.28
N LEU A 82 12.08 21.48 6.29
CA LEU A 82 12.99 21.34 5.16
C LEU A 82 13.17 22.63 4.38
N SER A 83 12.09 23.38 4.17
CA SER A 83 12.13 24.68 3.47
C SER A 83 12.89 25.75 4.25
N SER A 84 13.00 25.60 5.57
CA SER A 84 13.74 26.53 6.43
C SER A 84 15.23 26.22 6.54
N LEU A 85 15.67 25.04 6.11
CA LEU A 85 17.06 24.60 6.21
C LEU A 85 17.82 24.90 4.89
N ASN A 86 19.06 25.30 5.04
CA ASN A 86 19.99 25.43 3.92
C ASN A 86 20.92 24.20 3.91
N PHE A 87 20.79 23.34 2.90
CA PHE A 87 21.60 22.12 2.75
C PHE A 87 21.99 21.91 1.30
N ALA A 88 23.04 21.10 1.11
CA ALA A 88 23.49 20.73 -0.24
C ALA A 88 22.56 19.69 -0.85
N ASP A 89 22.20 19.87 -2.10
CA ASP A 89 21.43 18.88 -2.86
C ASP A 89 22.28 17.66 -3.18
N SER A 90 21.63 16.50 -3.24
CA SER A 90 22.22 15.24 -3.67
C SER A 90 21.19 14.43 -4.46
N THR A 91 21.68 13.56 -5.35
CA THR A 91 20.77 12.68 -6.10
C THR A 91 20.37 11.46 -5.26
N LEU A 92 19.15 10.96 -5.48
CA LEU A 92 18.68 9.75 -4.81
C LEU A 92 19.62 8.56 -5.07
N SER A 93 20.12 8.42 -6.29
CA SER A 93 21.06 7.36 -6.67
C SER A 93 22.40 7.42 -5.92
N ALA A 94 22.83 8.60 -5.47
CA ALA A 94 24.06 8.76 -4.68
C ALA A 94 23.84 8.42 -3.21
N ILE A 95 22.66 8.67 -2.66
CA ILE A 95 22.35 8.44 -1.24
C ILE A 95 21.69 7.09 -0.96
N ALA A 96 20.90 6.57 -1.92
CA ALA A 96 20.18 5.30 -1.80
C ALA A 96 20.09 4.59 -3.16
N PRO A 97 21.17 3.99 -3.65
CA PRO A 97 21.17 3.22 -4.89
C PRO A 97 20.21 2.02 -4.82
N PHE A 98 19.78 1.54 -5.97
CA PHE A 98 19.00 0.31 -6.07
C PHE A 98 19.81 -0.91 -5.65
N ALA A 99 19.29 -1.71 -4.72
CA ALA A 99 19.82 -3.03 -4.43
C ALA A 99 19.35 -4.00 -5.52
N THR A 100 20.31 -4.63 -6.20
CA THR A 100 20.06 -5.50 -7.37
C THR A 100 20.48 -6.95 -7.14
N LYS A 101 20.90 -7.31 -5.91
CA LYS A 101 21.33 -8.67 -5.62
C LYS A 101 20.17 -9.64 -5.81
N SER A 102 20.41 -10.63 -6.67
CA SER A 102 19.45 -11.68 -6.96
C SER A 102 19.67 -12.88 -6.06
N ILE A 103 18.57 -13.45 -5.52
CA ILE A 103 18.56 -14.67 -4.75
C ILE A 103 17.49 -15.63 -5.30
N LYS A 104 17.51 -16.91 -4.90
CA LYS A 104 16.45 -17.84 -5.29
C LYS A 104 15.23 -17.65 -4.39
N TYR A 105 14.05 -17.83 -4.95
CA TYR A 105 12.81 -17.81 -4.16
C TYR A 105 12.79 -18.91 -3.08
N SER A 106 13.44 -20.06 -3.34
CA SER A 106 13.57 -21.15 -2.36
C SER A 106 14.42 -20.82 -1.13
N ASP A 107 15.16 -19.72 -1.17
CA ASP A 107 16.09 -19.33 -0.11
C ASP A 107 15.43 -18.44 0.95
N ILE A 108 14.14 -18.12 0.77
CA ILE A 108 13.36 -17.30 1.70
C ILE A 108 12.10 -18.01 2.16
N GLU A 109 11.55 -17.58 3.28
CA GLU A 109 10.20 -17.96 3.71
C GLU A 109 9.15 -17.25 2.83
N SER A 110 8.10 -17.95 2.43
CA SER A 110 7.08 -17.41 1.53
C SER A 110 6.43 -16.12 2.07
N GLU A 111 6.25 -16.03 3.38
CA GLU A 111 5.68 -14.85 4.07
C GLU A 111 6.55 -13.59 3.94
N THR A 112 7.85 -13.76 3.65
CA THR A 112 8.79 -12.65 3.45
C THR A 112 8.93 -12.26 1.98
N TYR A 113 8.12 -12.85 1.09
CA TYR A 113 8.08 -12.48 -0.30
C TYR A 113 7.19 -11.26 -0.54
N ILE A 114 7.75 -10.20 -1.11
CA ILE A 114 7.03 -8.95 -1.40
C ILE A 114 6.78 -8.81 -2.89
N THR A 115 5.53 -8.60 -3.24
CA THR A 115 5.07 -8.29 -4.59
C THR A 115 4.26 -7.01 -4.59
N THR A 116 3.92 -6.50 -5.77
CA THR A 116 3.01 -5.37 -5.86
C THR A 116 1.62 -5.66 -5.30
N ASP A 117 1.22 -6.94 -5.16
CA ASP A 117 -0.13 -7.31 -4.73
C ASP A 117 -0.28 -7.30 -3.21
N ASN A 118 0.75 -7.72 -2.46
CA ASN A 118 0.73 -7.68 -1.00
C ASN A 118 1.30 -6.37 -0.40
N MET A 119 1.78 -5.44 -1.22
CA MET A 119 2.01 -4.06 -0.80
C MET A 119 0.68 -3.29 -0.77
N LEU A 120 0.38 -2.71 0.38
CA LEU A 120 -0.85 -1.93 0.59
C LEU A 120 -0.76 -0.55 -0.05
N GLN A 121 -1.91 -0.08 -0.57
CA GLN A 121 -2.04 1.26 -1.13
C GLN A 121 -1.93 2.34 -0.04
N ASN A 122 -1.72 3.59 -0.46
CA ASN A 122 -1.70 4.76 0.42
C ASN A 122 -0.69 4.65 1.56
N LYS A 123 0.49 4.07 1.27
CA LYS A 123 1.62 4.02 2.22
C LYS A 123 1.33 3.19 3.49
N LEU A 124 0.41 2.21 3.41
CA LEU A 124 -0.04 1.41 4.56
C LEU A 124 0.83 0.18 4.86
N GLY A 125 1.96 0.01 4.16
CA GLY A 125 2.88 -1.10 4.40
C GLY A 125 2.59 -2.34 3.57
N VAL A 126 2.81 -3.52 4.15
CA VAL A 126 2.70 -4.82 3.48
C VAL A 126 1.88 -5.81 4.31
N LEU A 127 1.31 -6.79 3.63
CA LEU A 127 0.74 -8.00 4.23
C LEU A 127 1.65 -9.20 3.96
N PRO A 128 1.59 -10.26 4.77
CA PRO A 128 2.22 -11.53 4.43
C PRO A 128 1.78 -12.00 3.05
N PHE A 129 2.70 -12.62 2.32
CA PHE A 129 2.36 -13.18 1.02
C PHE A 129 1.56 -14.47 1.21
N GLU A 130 0.36 -14.49 0.64
CA GLU A 130 -0.51 -15.67 0.62
C GLU A 130 -0.54 -16.22 -0.80
N GLY A 131 0.12 -17.34 -1.04
CA GLY A 131 0.12 -17.99 -2.33
C GLY A 131 1.39 -18.77 -2.66
N VAL A 132 1.45 -19.29 -3.87
CA VAL A 132 2.62 -19.94 -4.42
C VAL A 132 3.16 -19.10 -5.57
N ALA A 133 4.39 -18.60 -5.43
CA ALA A 133 5.05 -17.90 -6.52
C ALA A 133 5.78 -18.91 -7.41
N ASN A 134 5.38 -18.99 -8.67
CA ASN A 134 6.10 -19.78 -9.67
C ASN A 134 7.23 -18.94 -10.27
N ILE A 135 8.24 -18.63 -9.45
CA ILE A 135 9.38 -17.80 -9.80
C ILE A 135 10.66 -18.38 -9.19
N SER A 136 11.73 -18.38 -9.95
CA SER A 136 13.02 -18.94 -9.50
C SER A 136 13.97 -17.90 -8.91
N SER A 137 13.89 -16.64 -9.38
CA SER A 137 14.83 -15.59 -9.03
C SER A 137 14.11 -14.31 -8.65
N ILE A 138 14.49 -13.72 -7.52
CA ILE A 138 13.91 -12.54 -6.90
C ILE A 138 15.00 -11.58 -6.46
N THR A 139 14.66 -10.33 -6.13
CA THR A 139 15.61 -9.35 -5.59
C THR A 139 15.64 -9.47 -4.07
N GLU A 140 16.85 -9.61 -3.49
CA GLU A 140 17.05 -9.59 -2.03
C GLU A 140 16.74 -8.21 -1.45
N TYR A 141 16.05 -8.19 -0.31
CA TYR A 141 15.99 -7.00 0.56
C TYR A 141 16.40 -7.35 1.99
N LYS A 142 16.82 -6.35 2.76
CA LYS A 142 17.28 -6.45 4.13
C LYS A 142 16.52 -5.49 5.03
N PRO A 143 16.59 -5.65 6.36
CA PRO A 143 16.12 -4.63 7.30
C PRO A 143 16.66 -3.25 6.93
N GLU A 144 15.83 -2.23 7.09
CA GLU A 144 16.09 -0.83 6.75
C GLU A 144 16.17 -0.51 5.24
N ASP A 145 15.97 -1.48 4.34
CA ASP A 145 15.73 -1.20 2.94
C ASP A 145 14.36 -0.56 2.73
N ILE A 146 14.26 0.24 1.68
CA ILE A 146 13.00 0.89 1.28
C ILE A 146 12.48 0.21 0.02
N LEU A 147 11.30 -0.39 0.12
CA LEU A 147 10.66 -1.07 -1.00
C LEU A 147 9.56 -0.19 -1.58
N ILE A 148 9.59 0.02 -2.90
CA ILE A 148 8.61 0.83 -3.62
C ILE A 148 8.07 0.05 -4.82
N SER A 149 6.76 0.02 -4.97
CA SER A 149 6.14 -0.56 -6.18
C SER A 149 6.43 0.31 -7.40
N ASN A 150 7.05 -0.27 -8.42
CA ASN A 150 7.28 0.40 -9.71
C ASN A 150 6.04 0.39 -10.62
N ILE A 151 5.00 -0.38 -10.26
CA ILE A 151 3.76 -0.47 -11.01
C ILE A 151 2.69 0.38 -10.34
N ARG A 152 1.99 1.20 -11.13
CA ARG A 152 0.92 2.09 -10.68
C ARG A 152 1.38 2.98 -9.51
N PRO A 153 2.37 3.86 -9.70
CA PRO A 153 2.92 4.71 -8.64
C PRO A 153 1.86 5.55 -7.92
N TYR A 154 0.75 5.89 -8.60
CA TYR A 154 -0.38 6.60 -8.01
C TYR A 154 -1.05 5.84 -6.83
N LEU A 155 -0.80 4.54 -6.67
CA LEU A 155 -1.25 3.76 -5.52
C LEU A 155 -0.39 3.99 -4.27
N LYS A 156 0.74 4.70 -4.40
CA LYS A 156 1.63 5.12 -3.30
C LYS A 156 2.04 3.96 -2.40
N LYS A 157 2.49 2.85 -3.02
CA LYS A 157 2.89 1.63 -2.31
C LYS A 157 4.36 1.71 -1.95
N ILE A 158 4.66 1.88 -0.67
CA ILE A 158 5.99 1.97 -0.10
C ILE A 158 6.04 1.27 1.26
N TRP A 159 7.16 0.62 1.59
CA TRP A 159 7.38 -0.03 2.86
C TRP A 159 8.83 0.09 3.29
N PHE A 160 9.06 0.24 4.60
CA PHE A 160 10.35 0.20 5.25
C PHE A 160 10.55 -1.19 5.82
N ALA A 161 11.52 -1.94 5.32
CA ALA A 161 11.70 -3.33 5.67
C ALA A 161 12.17 -3.48 7.12
N ASP A 162 11.52 -4.36 7.85
CA ASP A 162 11.83 -4.71 9.24
C ASP A 162 12.51 -6.10 9.38
N LYS A 163 12.67 -6.82 8.26
CA LYS A 163 13.23 -8.18 8.19
C LYS A 163 13.91 -8.41 6.84
N ASP A 164 14.68 -9.51 6.74
CA ASP A 164 15.22 -10.00 5.49
C ASP A 164 14.16 -10.70 4.64
N GLY A 165 14.35 -10.70 3.33
CA GLY A 165 13.48 -11.39 2.41
C GLY A 165 13.81 -11.13 0.94
N GLY A 166 12.82 -11.34 0.09
CA GLY A 166 12.95 -11.12 -1.34
C GLY A 166 11.72 -10.51 -1.96
N CYS A 167 11.88 -9.81 -3.07
CA CYS A 167 10.77 -9.16 -3.75
C CYS A 167 10.75 -9.42 -5.24
N SER A 168 9.60 -9.22 -5.86
CA SER A 168 9.43 -9.31 -7.30
C SER A 168 10.19 -8.19 -8.01
N LYS A 169 10.48 -8.37 -9.30
CA LYS A 169 11.18 -7.38 -10.14
C LYS A 169 10.39 -6.07 -10.34
N ASP A 170 9.10 -6.08 -10.02
CA ASP A 170 8.23 -4.90 -10.08
C ASP A 170 8.23 -4.10 -8.77
N VAL A 171 9.02 -4.54 -7.78
CA VAL A 171 9.31 -3.81 -6.54
C VAL A 171 10.76 -3.36 -6.58
N LEU A 172 10.98 -2.08 -6.42
CA LEU A 172 12.30 -1.47 -6.34
C LEU A 172 12.79 -1.51 -4.89
N VAL A 173 14.04 -1.88 -4.68
CA VAL A 173 14.69 -1.90 -3.37
C VAL A 173 15.74 -0.81 -3.36
N LEU A 174 15.57 0.20 -2.50
CA LEU A 174 16.56 1.23 -2.27
C LEU A 174 17.25 0.96 -0.94
N ARG A 175 18.57 1.03 -0.93
CA ARG A 175 19.41 0.83 0.26
C ARG A 175 20.28 2.05 0.47
N SER A 176 20.35 2.55 1.70
CA SER A 176 21.28 3.62 2.02
C SER A 176 22.71 3.25 1.63
N ALA A 177 23.40 4.15 0.92
CA ALA A 177 24.80 3.98 0.55
C ALA A 177 25.74 3.94 1.76
N ASP A 178 25.39 4.68 2.79
CA ASP A 178 26.08 4.73 4.09
C ASP A 178 25.07 5.13 5.19
N ALA A 179 24.64 4.17 5.98
CA ALA A 179 23.63 4.39 7.01
C ALA A 179 24.05 5.36 8.14
N ASN A 180 25.35 5.56 8.34
CA ASN A 180 25.86 6.54 9.30
C ASN A 180 25.79 7.98 8.77
N LYS A 181 25.81 8.14 7.44
CA LYS A 181 25.74 9.44 6.78
C LYS A 181 24.34 9.75 6.27
N TYR A 182 23.65 8.75 5.75
CA TYR A 182 22.32 8.87 5.15
C TYR A 182 21.35 7.94 5.88
N LEU A 183 20.72 8.44 6.93
CA LEU A 183 19.85 7.66 7.80
C LEU A 183 18.71 7.00 6.96
N PRO A 184 18.62 5.66 6.89
CA PRO A 184 17.64 4.96 6.05
C PRO A 184 16.20 5.40 6.30
N LYS A 185 15.85 5.59 7.57
CA LYS A 185 14.51 6.02 7.98
C LYS A 185 14.19 7.46 7.54
N TYR A 186 15.18 8.35 7.48
CA TYR A 186 15.01 9.68 6.91
C TYR A 186 14.71 9.60 5.42
N ILE A 187 15.49 8.81 4.66
CA ILE A 187 15.26 8.59 3.23
C ILE A 187 13.85 8.02 3.01
N PHE A 188 13.43 7.04 3.80
CA PHE A 188 12.08 6.50 3.74
C PHE A 188 11.00 7.56 3.89
N TYR A 189 11.11 8.43 4.90
CA TYR A 189 10.12 9.48 5.12
C TYR A 189 10.11 10.53 4.00
N MET A 190 11.27 10.84 3.41
CA MET A 190 11.36 11.72 2.25
C MET A 190 10.65 11.12 1.03
N LEU A 191 10.88 9.83 0.74
CA LEU A 191 10.24 9.11 -0.36
C LEU A 191 8.76 8.78 -0.10
N ARG A 192 8.33 8.83 1.16
CA ARG A 192 6.93 8.60 1.54
C ARG A 192 6.03 9.80 1.25
N ARG A 193 6.59 10.99 0.97
CA ARG A 193 5.82 12.21 0.67
C ARG A 193 5.07 12.10 -0.65
N ASP A 194 3.92 12.76 -0.74
CA ASP A 194 3.11 12.78 -1.95
C ASP A 194 3.85 13.40 -3.12
N ALA A 195 4.64 14.45 -2.88
CA ALA A 195 5.47 15.10 -3.89
C ALA A 195 6.42 14.11 -4.63
N PHE A 196 6.95 13.10 -3.93
CA PHE A 196 7.76 12.08 -4.58
C PHE A 196 6.95 11.22 -5.57
N PHE A 197 5.77 10.77 -5.16
CA PHE A 197 4.91 9.98 -6.04
C PHE A 197 4.37 10.79 -7.22
N ASP A 198 4.10 12.08 -7.02
CA ASP A 198 3.67 12.99 -8.08
C ASP A 198 4.81 13.17 -9.11
N TYR A 199 6.05 13.37 -8.65
CA TYR A 199 7.24 13.41 -9.51
C TYR A 199 7.41 12.11 -10.33
N VAL A 200 7.32 10.94 -9.67
CA VAL A 200 7.40 9.64 -10.36
C VAL A 200 6.28 9.46 -11.38
N MET A 201 5.11 10.06 -11.15
CA MET A 201 3.99 10.03 -12.10
C MET A 201 4.20 10.93 -13.31
N GLU A 202 4.96 12.01 -13.21
CA GLU A 202 5.34 12.84 -14.36
C GLU A 202 6.23 12.08 -15.34
N GLY A 203 7.22 11.31 -14.83
CA GLY A 203 8.12 10.45 -15.62
C GLY A 203 7.52 9.11 -16.08
N LYS A 204 6.22 8.86 -15.88
CA LYS A 204 5.60 7.55 -16.13
C LYS A 204 5.69 7.07 -17.59
N LYS A 205 5.94 5.77 -17.75
CA LYS A 205 5.84 5.05 -19.02
C LYS A 205 4.59 4.14 -19.02
N GLY A 206 3.76 4.24 -20.06
CA GLY A 206 2.57 3.41 -20.27
C GLY A 206 1.25 4.02 -19.79
N ILE A 207 0.18 3.75 -20.55
CA ILE A 207 -1.16 4.31 -20.32
C ILE A 207 -1.98 3.38 -19.42
N LYS A 208 -1.92 2.06 -19.63
CA LYS A 208 -2.79 1.07 -18.98
C LYS A 208 -2.25 0.57 -17.65
N MET A 209 -0.92 0.44 -17.55
CA MET A 209 -0.20 0.06 -16.33
C MET A 209 1.05 0.96 -16.22
N PRO A 210 0.90 2.19 -15.73
CA PRO A 210 2.03 3.12 -15.63
C PRO A 210 3.10 2.54 -14.70
N ARG A 211 4.35 2.65 -15.14
CA ARG A 211 5.56 2.33 -14.37
C ARG A 211 6.36 3.59 -14.16
N GLY A 212 6.98 3.72 -13.00
CA GLY A 212 8.00 4.74 -12.78
C GLY A 212 9.19 4.52 -13.73
N ASN A 213 9.84 5.60 -14.16
CA ASN A 213 11.08 5.50 -14.90
C ASN A 213 12.23 5.25 -13.92
N LYS A 214 12.97 4.16 -14.10
CA LYS A 214 14.10 3.79 -13.22
C LYS A 214 15.35 4.65 -13.46
N GLU A 215 15.36 5.41 -14.55
CA GLU A 215 16.50 6.22 -15.00
C GLU A 215 16.35 7.69 -14.58
N ASP A 216 15.17 8.12 -14.14
CA ASP A 216 14.91 9.44 -13.59
C ASP A 216 15.12 9.46 -12.06
#